data_c7e9c0ce8de5982a89008c1dd6bf99d4
#
_entry.id   c7e9c0ce8de5982a89008c1dd6bf99d4
#
_cell.length_a   1.000
_cell.length_b   1.000
_cell.length_c   1.000
_cell.angle_alpha   90.00
_cell.angle_beta   90.00
_cell.angle_gamma   90.00
#
_symmetry.space_group_name_H-M   'P 1'
#
loop_
_entity.id
_entity.type
_entity.pdbx_description
1 polymer ?
#
loop_
_entity_poly.entity_id
_entity_poly.type
_entity_poly.pdbx_seq_one_letter_code
_entity_poly.pdbx_strand_id
1 'polypeptide(L)'
;SQKKGTEKQNVDRVHVKPRHGIVGDAHAGDWHRQVSLLSYDKVKAFNEKGANVDHGAFGENLVVEGIDFRRLPVGSLLLAGTAVLQMTQIGKECHSHCAIFKRMGACIMPHEGVFAQVDKEGDICVGDQMTVVLPKPDRPFSAAVVTVSDKAARGQRVDESGPAAKAVLETAGFQVVETLVVSDEPGLLKTQLKRLADGRQVDLVVTSGGTGCCRRDLTPEATMAGSDRNAPRSAADP
;
A
#
# COMPACT_ATOMS: atom_id res chain seq x y z
N SER A 1 3.88 -14.00 -12.68
CA SER A 1 5.16 -14.08 -13.43
C SER A 1 6.19 -14.90 -12.65
N GLN A 2 7.09 -15.57 -13.37
CA GLN A 2 8.18 -16.35 -12.75
C GLN A 2 9.39 -15.48 -12.35
N LYS A 3 9.48 -14.25 -12.84
CA LYS A 3 10.56 -13.29 -12.55
C LYS A 3 9.99 -11.90 -12.24
N LYS A 4 10.60 -11.20 -11.27
CA LYS A 4 10.26 -9.79 -10.99
C LYS A 4 10.61 -8.91 -12.19
N GLY A 5 9.76 -7.90 -12.46
CA GLY A 5 9.96 -6.94 -13.56
C GLY A 5 9.56 -7.44 -14.95
N THR A 6 8.93 -8.62 -15.07
CA THR A 6 8.36 -9.12 -16.32
C THR A 6 6.83 -8.99 -16.30
N GLU A 7 6.23 -8.85 -17.48
CA GLU A 7 4.78 -8.90 -17.65
C GLU A 7 4.22 -10.22 -17.13
N LYS A 8 3.01 -10.19 -16.60
CA LYS A 8 2.33 -11.39 -16.12
C LYS A 8 1.62 -12.07 -17.29
N GLN A 9 1.58 -13.38 -17.26
CA GLN A 9 0.86 -14.18 -18.24
C GLN A 9 -0.50 -14.59 -17.69
N ASN A 10 -1.51 -14.62 -18.53
CA ASN A 10 -2.84 -15.08 -18.18
C ASN A 10 -2.82 -16.57 -17.89
N VAL A 11 -3.55 -16.96 -16.86
CA VAL A 11 -3.79 -18.35 -16.45
C VAL A 11 -5.26 -18.49 -16.04
N ASP A 12 -5.83 -19.69 -16.22
CA ASP A 12 -7.24 -19.93 -15.93
C ASP A 12 -7.54 -20.00 -14.44
N ARG A 13 -6.55 -20.39 -13.63
CA ARG A 13 -6.67 -20.59 -12.18
C ARG A 13 -5.40 -20.21 -11.46
N VAL A 14 -5.55 -19.65 -10.27
CA VAL A 14 -4.46 -19.42 -9.31
C VAL A 14 -4.84 -19.94 -7.93
N HIS A 15 -3.85 -20.45 -7.20
CA HIS A 15 -3.98 -20.80 -5.80
C HIS A 15 -3.31 -19.73 -4.94
N VAL A 16 -4.00 -19.24 -3.90
CA VAL A 16 -3.50 -18.19 -3.01
C VAL A 16 -3.39 -18.70 -1.58
N LYS A 17 -2.34 -18.27 -0.86
CA LYS A 17 -2.07 -18.64 0.54
C LYS A 17 -1.81 -17.42 1.42
N PRO A 18 -2.29 -17.43 2.68
CA PRO A 18 -1.93 -16.43 3.67
C PRO A 18 -0.42 -16.31 3.85
N ARG A 19 0.07 -15.10 4.13
CA ARG A 19 1.48 -14.78 4.31
C ARG A 19 2.38 -15.11 3.10
N HIS A 20 1.79 -15.36 1.94
CA HIS A 20 2.49 -15.71 0.72
C HIS A 20 1.94 -14.96 -0.50
N GLY A 21 0.64 -15.06 -0.76
CA GLY A 21 0.02 -14.57 -1.98
C GLY A 21 -0.19 -15.68 -3.00
N ILE A 22 -0.04 -15.38 -4.29
CA ILE A 22 -0.23 -16.35 -5.37
C ILE A 22 0.94 -17.32 -5.42
N VAL A 23 0.64 -18.63 -5.36
CA VAL A 23 1.65 -19.69 -5.47
C VAL A 23 2.29 -19.65 -6.86
N GLY A 24 3.63 -19.60 -6.89
CA GLY A 24 4.41 -19.51 -8.13
C GLY A 24 4.59 -18.10 -8.71
N ASP A 25 4.07 -17.06 -8.06
CA ASP A 25 4.36 -15.68 -8.47
C ASP A 25 5.67 -15.18 -7.83
N ALA A 26 6.54 -14.58 -8.64
CA ALA A 26 7.81 -14.01 -8.19
C ALA A 26 7.68 -12.87 -7.16
N HIS A 27 6.48 -12.28 -7.03
CA HIS A 27 6.18 -11.22 -6.04
C HIS A 27 5.53 -11.79 -4.78
N ALA A 28 5.35 -13.11 -4.68
CA ALA A 28 4.83 -13.76 -3.48
C ALA A 28 5.76 -13.51 -2.28
N GLY A 29 5.19 -13.35 -1.09
CA GLY A 29 5.93 -13.13 0.15
C GLY A 29 5.05 -12.68 1.31
N ASP A 30 5.63 -12.64 2.50
CA ASP A 30 4.95 -12.22 3.72
C ASP A 30 4.99 -10.69 3.85
N TRP A 31 4.11 -10.03 3.14
CA TRP A 31 3.95 -8.59 3.13
C TRP A 31 2.52 -8.19 2.77
N HIS A 32 2.17 -6.93 2.92
CA HIS A 32 0.79 -6.47 2.70
C HIS A 32 0.36 -6.36 1.23
N ARG A 33 1.28 -6.47 0.27
CA ARG A 33 0.99 -6.39 -1.18
C ARG A 33 1.17 -7.74 -1.86
N GLN A 34 0.54 -8.78 -1.32
CA GLN A 34 0.66 -10.16 -1.82
C GLN A 34 -0.01 -10.35 -3.18
N VAL A 35 -1.16 -9.69 -3.38
CA VAL A 35 -1.95 -9.75 -4.62
C VAL A 35 -2.23 -8.34 -5.09
N SER A 36 -2.00 -8.07 -6.36
CA SER A 36 -2.32 -6.79 -7.00
C SER A 36 -3.57 -6.94 -7.87
N LEU A 37 -4.50 -5.99 -7.76
CA LEU A 37 -5.75 -5.98 -8.49
C LEU A 37 -5.91 -4.68 -9.28
N LEU A 38 -6.63 -4.76 -10.40
CA LEU A 38 -6.97 -3.62 -11.23
C LEU A 38 -8.38 -3.78 -11.79
N SER A 39 -9.13 -2.68 -11.86
CA SER A 39 -10.45 -2.68 -12.49
C SER A 39 -10.31 -2.81 -14.02
N TYR A 40 -11.06 -3.75 -14.61
CA TYR A 40 -11.14 -3.91 -16.07
C TYR A 40 -11.60 -2.63 -16.75
N ASP A 41 -12.59 -1.93 -16.18
CA ASP A 41 -13.11 -0.69 -16.73
C ASP A 41 -12.02 0.39 -16.84
N LYS A 42 -11.08 0.43 -15.90
CA LYS A 42 -9.95 1.36 -15.91
C LYS A 42 -8.91 0.97 -16.98
N VAL A 43 -8.67 -0.32 -17.18
CA VAL A 43 -7.81 -0.82 -18.27
C VAL A 43 -8.43 -0.50 -19.62
N LYS A 44 -9.73 -0.77 -19.78
CA LYS A 44 -10.50 -0.46 -20.99
C LYS A 44 -10.43 1.04 -21.34
N ALA A 45 -10.75 1.90 -20.38
CA ALA A 45 -10.67 3.35 -20.58
C ALA A 45 -9.25 3.85 -20.90
N PHE A 46 -8.22 3.17 -20.40
CA PHE A 46 -6.83 3.48 -20.74
C PHE A 46 -6.48 3.03 -22.16
N ASN A 47 -6.99 1.88 -22.60
CA ASN A 47 -6.85 1.39 -23.97
C ASN A 47 -7.57 2.27 -25.00
N GLU A 48 -8.74 2.80 -24.67
CA GLU A 48 -9.46 3.78 -25.52
C GLU A 48 -8.66 5.07 -25.75
N LYS A 49 -7.71 5.39 -24.86
CA LYS A 49 -6.73 6.49 -25.05
C LYS A 49 -5.51 6.08 -25.88
N GLY A 50 -5.51 4.88 -26.47
CA GLY A 50 -4.45 4.39 -27.35
C GLY A 50 -3.33 3.62 -26.63
N ALA A 51 -3.54 3.17 -25.38
CA ALA A 51 -2.52 2.45 -24.64
C ALA A 51 -2.19 1.07 -25.21
N ASN A 52 -3.17 0.37 -25.80
CA ASN A 52 -3.01 -0.97 -26.39
C ASN A 52 -2.23 -1.92 -25.46
N VAL A 53 -2.70 -2.07 -24.22
CA VAL A 53 -2.10 -2.94 -23.21
C VAL A 53 -2.97 -4.18 -23.00
N ASP A 54 -2.34 -5.32 -22.87
CA ASP A 54 -2.98 -6.58 -22.50
C ASP A 54 -3.06 -6.75 -20.98
N HIS A 55 -3.84 -7.74 -20.52
CA HIS A 55 -3.87 -8.13 -19.11
C HIS A 55 -2.50 -8.60 -18.66
N GLY A 56 -2.06 -8.16 -17.47
CA GLY A 56 -0.73 -8.47 -16.93
C GLY A 56 0.35 -7.44 -17.25
N ALA A 57 0.08 -6.49 -18.16
CA ALA A 57 1.05 -5.50 -18.62
C ALA A 57 1.50 -4.53 -17.53
N PHE A 58 0.65 -4.22 -16.54
CA PHE A 58 0.98 -3.38 -15.38
C PHE A 58 1.59 -4.19 -14.23
N GLY A 59 1.69 -5.51 -14.38
CA GLY A 59 2.11 -6.45 -13.35
C GLY A 59 1.00 -6.79 -12.35
N GLU A 60 -0.25 -6.52 -12.69
CA GLU A 60 -1.41 -6.90 -11.90
C GLU A 60 -1.62 -8.42 -11.89
N ASN A 61 -2.17 -8.93 -10.80
CA ASN A 61 -2.50 -10.35 -10.66
C ASN A 61 -3.93 -10.65 -11.08
N LEU A 62 -4.87 -9.81 -10.68
CA LEU A 62 -6.29 -9.98 -10.96
C LEU A 62 -6.82 -8.73 -11.68
N VAL A 63 -7.56 -8.94 -12.75
CA VAL A 63 -8.35 -7.90 -13.41
C VAL A 63 -9.82 -8.23 -13.20
N VAL A 64 -10.57 -7.28 -12.64
CA VAL A 64 -11.95 -7.51 -12.20
C VAL A 64 -12.87 -6.49 -12.85
N GLU A 65 -13.96 -6.96 -13.45
CA GLU A 65 -14.99 -6.14 -14.08
C GLU A 65 -16.03 -5.69 -13.07
N GLY A 66 -16.57 -4.47 -13.24
CA GLY A 66 -17.70 -3.96 -12.47
C GLY A 66 -17.37 -3.49 -11.06
N ILE A 67 -16.11 -3.48 -10.64
CA ILE A 67 -15.69 -2.97 -9.33
C ILE A 67 -14.73 -1.79 -9.49
N ASP A 68 -15.10 -0.63 -8.95
CA ASP A 68 -14.20 0.50 -8.76
C ASP A 68 -13.49 0.37 -7.40
N PHE A 69 -12.35 -0.30 -7.39
CA PHE A 69 -11.59 -0.57 -6.17
C PHE A 69 -11.15 0.70 -5.42
N ARG A 70 -10.94 1.80 -6.13
CA ARG A 70 -10.49 3.06 -5.51
C ARG A 70 -11.54 3.64 -4.56
N ARG A 71 -12.82 3.31 -4.75
CA ARG A 71 -13.92 3.75 -3.89
C ARG A 71 -14.11 2.88 -2.65
N LEU A 72 -13.41 1.75 -2.57
CA LEU A 72 -13.50 0.86 -1.43
C LEU A 72 -12.53 1.29 -0.33
N PRO A 73 -12.95 1.26 0.93
CA PRO A 73 -12.04 1.51 2.04
C PRO A 73 -11.02 0.36 2.16
N VAL A 74 -9.80 0.70 2.57
CA VAL A 74 -8.81 -0.29 2.97
C VAL A 74 -9.34 -1.11 4.15
N GLY A 75 -9.08 -2.41 4.16
CA GLY A 75 -9.70 -3.37 5.07
C GLY A 75 -10.93 -4.07 4.50
N SER A 76 -11.44 -3.66 3.33
CA SER A 76 -12.50 -4.40 2.64
C SER A 76 -12.05 -5.83 2.31
N LEU A 77 -12.96 -6.80 2.51
CA LEU A 77 -12.74 -8.17 2.10
C LEU A 77 -13.28 -8.40 0.69
N LEU A 78 -12.50 -9.09 -0.12
CA LEU A 78 -12.80 -9.46 -1.49
C LEU A 78 -12.88 -10.99 -1.55
N LEU A 79 -14.10 -11.50 -1.66
CA LEU A 79 -14.37 -12.93 -1.73
C LEU A 79 -14.38 -13.32 -3.21
N ALA A 80 -13.46 -14.19 -3.63
CA ALA A 80 -13.33 -14.65 -5.01
C ALA A 80 -13.03 -16.17 -5.03
N GLY A 81 -13.83 -16.94 -5.76
CA GLY A 81 -13.75 -18.39 -5.74
C GLY A 81 -13.90 -18.95 -4.32
N THR A 82 -12.89 -19.65 -3.81
CA THR A 82 -12.86 -20.17 -2.43
C THR A 82 -11.96 -19.34 -1.50
N ALA A 83 -11.30 -18.33 -2.05
CA ALA A 83 -10.35 -17.45 -1.34
C ALA A 83 -11.01 -16.20 -0.77
N VAL A 84 -10.37 -15.64 0.25
CA VAL A 84 -10.69 -14.30 0.79
C VAL A 84 -9.43 -13.47 0.78
N LEU A 85 -9.50 -12.31 0.16
CA LEU A 85 -8.44 -11.32 0.13
C LEU A 85 -8.86 -10.10 0.96
N GLN A 86 -7.94 -9.51 1.71
CA GLN A 86 -8.17 -8.25 2.40
C GLN A 86 -7.42 -7.12 1.70
N MET A 87 -8.14 -6.12 1.26
CA MET A 87 -7.57 -4.95 0.62
C MET A 87 -6.71 -4.16 1.61
N THR A 88 -5.45 -3.90 1.25
CA THR A 88 -4.46 -3.31 2.16
C THR A 88 -3.92 -1.97 1.71
N GLN A 89 -3.99 -1.66 0.42
CA GLN A 89 -3.45 -0.40 -0.11
C GLN A 89 -4.10 -0.03 -1.43
N ILE A 90 -4.33 1.27 -1.63
CA ILE A 90 -4.70 1.88 -2.91
C ILE A 90 -3.47 2.58 -3.49
N GLY A 91 -3.20 2.34 -4.76
CA GLY A 91 -2.07 2.95 -5.47
C GLY A 91 -0.70 2.41 -5.05
N LYS A 92 0.29 2.77 -5.82
CA LYS A 92 1.71 2.52 -5.50
C LYS A 92 2.59 3.60 -6.13
N GLU A 93 3.72 3.88 -5.52
CA GLU A 93 4.76 4.65 -6.16
C GLU A 93 5.54 3.79 -7.16
N CYS A 94 5.82 4.36 -8.32
CA CYS A 94 6.72 3.77 -9.29
C CYS A 94 8.06 4.50 -9.26
N HIS A 95 9.09 3.81 -8.80
CA HIS A 95 10.46 4.37 -8.74
C HIS A 95 11.13 4.51 -10.10
N SER A 96 10.60 3.87 -11.14
CA SER A 96 11.10 3.94 -12.51
C SER A 96 9.96 3.98 -13.51
N HIS A 97 10.12 4.76 -14.55
CA HIS A 97 9.17 4.83 -15.66
C HIS A 97 9.28 3.55 -16.51
N CYS A 98 8.25 2.71 -16.45
CA CYS A 98 8.15 1.49 -17.27
C CYS A 98 7.86 1.84 -18.74
N ALA A 99 7.86 0.83 -19.62
CA ALA A 99 7.57 1.01 -21.05
C ALA A 99 6.21 1.67 -21.32
N ILE A 100 5.18 1.33 -20.54
CA ILE A 100 3.83 1.92 -20.63
C ILE A 100 3.90 3.42 -20.34
N PHE A 101 4.54 3.82 -19.23
CA PHE A 101 4.68 5.23 -18.87
C PHE A 101 5.46 6.00 -19.94
N LYS A 102 6.54 5.44 -20.46
CA LYS A 102 7.34 6.08 -21.52
C LYS A 102 6.54 6.29 -22.79
N ARG A 103 5.64 5.36 -23.16
CA ARG A 103 4.81 5.43 -24.35
C ARG A 103 3.62 6.37 -24.21
N MET A 104 2.96 6.34 -23.04
CA MET A 104 1.69 7.05 -22.82
C MET A 104 1.84 8.37 -22.04
N GLY A 105 3.02 8.63 -21.44
CA GLY A 105 3.21 9.74 -20.50
C GLY A 105 2.51 9.56 -19.15
N ALA A 106 1.75 8.47 -18.97
CA ALA A 106 0.97 8.16 -17.77
C ALA A 106 0.88 6.65 -17.55
N CYS A 107 0.53 6.26 -16.32
CA CYS A 107 0.22 4.88 -15.95
C CYS A 107 -0.94 4.88 -14.94
N ILE A 108 -1.85 3.91 -15.07
CA ILE A 108 -3.02 3.80 -14.17
C ILE A 108 -2.68 3.09 -12.85
N MET A 109 -1.69 2.22 -12.82
CA MET A 109 -1.35 1.43 -11.64
C MET A 109 -1.01 2.26 -10.38
N PRO A 110 -0.32 3.43 -10.48
CA PRO A 110 -0.09 4.28 -9.31
C PRO A 110 -1.35 4.81 -8.64
N HIS A 111 -2.44 4.96 -9.38
CA HIS A 111 -3.67 5.59 -8.88
C HIS A 111 -4.83 4.62 -8.74
N GLU A 112 -4.97 3.70 -9.68
CA GLU A 112 -6.13 2.79 -9.78
C GLU A 112 -5.81 1.37 -9.30
N GLY A 113 -4.51 0.99 -9.26
CA GLY A 113 -4.10 -0.32 -8.77
C GLY A 113 -4.33 -0.44 -7.27
N VAL A 114 -4.82 -1.59 -6.83
CA VAL A 114 -4.95 -1.88 -5.42
C VAL A 114 -4.19 -3.15 -5.05
N PHE A 115 -3.89 -3.29 -3.78
CA PHE A 115 -3.17 -4.42 -3.25
C PHE A 115 -3.95 -5.06 -2.11
N ALA A 116 -3.81 -6.37 -2.01
CA ALA A 116 -4.44 -7.16 -0.97
C ALA A 116 -3.46 -8.18 -0.39
N GLN A 117 -3.71 -8.56 0.84
CA GLN A 117 -3.16 -9.77 1.44
C GLN A 117 -4.19 -10.88 1.41
N VAL A 118 -3.73 -12.12 1.46
CA VAL A 118 -4.61 -13.29 1.54
C VAL A 118 -5.00 -13.50 3.00
N ASP A 119 -6.30 -13.43 3.27
CA ASP A 119 -6.89 -13.70 4.57
C ASP A 119 -7.26 -15.17 4.73
N LYS A 120 -7.85 -15.76 3.67
CA LYS A 120 -8.18 -17.19 3.61
C LYS A 120 -7.62 -17.79 2.33
N GLU A 121 -6.92 -18.93 2.51
CA GLU A 121 -6.43 -19.78 1.41
C GLU A 121 -7.55 -20.26 0.52
N GLY A 122 -7.28 -20.33 -0.79
CA GLY A 122 -8.25 -20.85 -1.76
C GLY A 122 -7.79 -20.69 -3.20
N ASP A 123 -8.67 -21.06 -4.09
CA ASP A 123 -8.49 -20.97 -5.54
C ASP A 123 -9.37 -19.86 -6.11
N ILE A 124 -8.82 -19.18 -7.09
CA ILE A 124 -9.52 -18.15 -7.87
C ILE A 124 -9.38 -18.54 -9.34
N CYS A 125 -10.49 -18.64 -10.03
CA CYS A 125 -10.58 -18.98 -11.45
C CYS A 125 -11.07 -17.78 -12.28
N VAL A 126 -10.72 -17.78 -13.56
CA VAL A 126 -11.31 -16.85 -14.51
C VAL A 126 -12.83 -17.07 -14.56
N GLY A 127 -13.60 -15.99 -14.47
CA GLY A 127 -15.06 -16.05 -14.44
C GLY A 127 -15.67 -16.16 -13.03
N ASP A 128 -14.87 -16.35 -12.00
CA ASP A 128 -15.37 -16.29 -10.63
C ASP A 128 -15.95 -14.92 -10.31
N GLN A 129 -17.08 -14.92 -9.59
CA GLN A 129 -17.70 -13.70 -9.11
C GLN A 129 -16.98 -13.19 -7.87
N MET A 130 -16.66 -11.89 -7.85
CA MET A 130 -16.06 -11.25 -6.68
C MET A 130 -17.11 -10.53 -5.85
N THR A 131 -17.23 -10.87 -4.57
CA THR A 131 -18.11 -10.18 -3.62
C THR A 131 -17.28 -9.30 -2.70
N VAL A 132 -17.73 -8.05 -2.49
CA VAL A 132 -17.09 -7.09 -1.60
C VAL A 132 -17.83 -7.04 -0.26
N VAL A 133 -17.08 -7.19 0.84
CA VAL A 133 -17.58 -6.97 2.21
C VAL A 133 -16.80 -5.79 2.80
N LEU A 134 -17.52 -4.74 3.18
CA LEU A 134 -16.91 -3.56 3.77
C LEU A 134 -16.37 -3.86 5.18
N PRO A 135 -15.31 -3.16 5.63
CA PRO A 135 -14.79 -3.34 6.98
C PRO A 135 -15.84 -2.94 8.01
N LYS A 136 -15.80 -3.60 9.16
CA LYS A 136 -16.72 -3.28 10.27
C LYS A 136 -16.45 -1.86 10.78
N PRO A 137 -17.51 -1.10 11.17
CA PRO A 137 -17.35 0.26 11.71
C PRO A 137 -16.57 0.30 13.03
N ASP A 138 -16.65 -0.78 13.83
CA ASP A 138 -16.07 -0.94 15.16
C ASP A 138 -14.71 -1.66 15.14
N ARG A 139 -14.01 -1.67 13.99
CA ARG A 139 -12.65 -2.21 13.90
C ARG A 139 -11.68 -1.43 14.78
N PRO A 140 -10.60 -2.06 15.29
CA PRO A 140 -9.52 -1.34 15.94
C PRO A 140 -8.95 -0.24 15.03
N PHE A 141 -8.58 0.90 15.61
CA PHE A 141 -7.86 1.93 14.85
C PHE A 141 -6.51 1.39 14.39
N SER A 142 -6.21 1.61 13.12
CA SER A 142 -4.92 1.25 12.52
C SER A 142 -3.90 2.35 12.73
N ALA A 143 -2.64 1.97 12.95
CA ALA A 143 -1.55 2.93 13.07
C ALA A 143 -0.34 2.51 12.21
N ALA A 144 0.47 3.51 11.83
CA ALA A 144 1.78 3.29 11.25
C ALA A 144 2.83 4.10 12.01
N VAL A 145 4.05 3.56 12.09
CA VAL A 145 5.20 4.23 12.72
C VAL A 145 6.26 4.51 11.66
N VAL A 146 6.71 5.75 11.59
CA VAL A 146 7.77 6.20 10.68
C VAL A 146 8.95 6.70 11.48
N THR A 147 10.06 5.97 11.48
CA THR A 147 11.32 6.44 12.07
C THR A 147 12.10 7.22 11.01
N VAL A 148 12.39 8.48 11.31
CA VAL A 148 13.17 9.37 10.43
C VAL A 148 14.61 9.39 10.91
N SER A 149 15.51 8.75 10.18
CA SER A 149 16.93 8.63 10.55
C SER A 149 17.80 8.22 9.37
N ASP A 150 18.70 9.08 8.96
CA ASP A 150 19.72 8.79 7.93
C ASP A 150 20.57 7.56 8.28
N LYS A 151 21.00 7.46 9.54
CA LYS A 151 21.87 6.34 9.98
C LYS A 151 21.13 5.01 9.98
N ALA A 152 19.89 4.99 10.46
CA ALA A 152 19.08 3.78 10.46
C ALA A 152 18.66 3.38 9.05
N ALA A 153 18.30 4.34 8.19
CA ALA A 153 17.96 4.08 6.79
C ALA A 153 19.13 3.48 5.99
N ARG A 154 20.38 3.80 6.36
CA ARG A 154 21.60 3.23 5.75
C ARG A 154 22.10 1.97 6.45
N GLY A 155 21.39 1.44 7.43
CA GLY A 155 21.79 0.25 8.20
C GLY A 155 22.99 0.48 9.13
N GLN A 156 23.36 1.73 9.40
CA GLN A 156 24.49 2.11 10.27
C GLN A 156 24.10 2.19 11.76
N ARG A 157 22.81 2.12 12.06
CA ARG A 157 22.25 2.11 13.39
C ARG A 157 20.99 1.26 13.43
N VAL A 158 20.81 0.51 14.51
CA VAL A 158 19.55 -0.20 14.75
C VAL A 158 18.46 0.81 15.11
N ASP A 159 17.27 0.66 14.55
CA ASP A 159 16.11 1.42 14.94
C ASP A 159 15.53 0.85 16.23
N GLU A 160 15.65 1.61 17.32
CA GLU A 160 15.03 1.31 18.61
C GLU A 160 13.72 2.06 18.82
N SER A 161 13.57 3.22 18.16
CA SER A 161 12.43 4.12 18.33
C SER A 161 11.15 3.55 17.72
N GLY A 162 11.26 2.97 16.53
CA GLY A 162 10.13 2.36 15.85
C GLY A 162 9.48 1.22 16.64
N PRO A 163 10.24 0.20 17.04
CA PRO A 163 9.74 -0.86 17.90
C PRO A 163 9.15 -0.37 19.23
N ALA A 164 9.77 0.63 19.87
CA ALA A 164 9.26 1.20 21.12
C ALA A 164 7.91 1.91 20.91
N ALA A 165 7.80 2.75 19.87
CA ALA A 165 6.56 3.42 19.51
C ALA A 165 5.45 2.42 19.15
N LYS A 166 5.80 1.36 18.41
CA LYS A 166 4.88 0.27 18.09
C LYS A 166 4.31 -0.37 19.35
N ALA A 167 5.16 -0.74 20.31
CA ALA A 167 4.72 -1.38 21.56
C ALA A 167 3.75 -0.49 22.36
N VAL A 168 4.02 0.82 22.42
CA VAL A 168 3.13 1.79 23.08
C VAL A 168 1.78 1.86 22.40
N LEU A 169 1.74 1.95 21.06
CA LEU A 169 0.50 2.00 20.29
C LEU A 169 -0.32 0.73 20.43
N GLU A 170 0.31 -0.44 20.36
CA GLU A 170 -0.36 -1.73 20.54
C GLU A 170 -0.95 -1.86 21.97
N THR A 171 -0.23 -1.38 22.98
CA THR A 171 -0.74 -1.32 24.36
C THR A 171 -1.94 -0.36 24.47
N ALA A 172 -1.96 0.71 23.69
CA ALA A 172 -3.07 1.66 23.64
C ALA A 172 -4.28 1.16 22.78
N GLY A 173 -4.21 -0.06 22.24
CA GLY A 173 -5.30 -0.69 21.49
C GLY A 173 -5.29 -0.41 19.99
N PHE A 174 -4.24 0.21 19.44
CA PHE A 174 -4.07 0.37 17.99
C PHE A 174 -3.55 -0.91 17.36
N GLN A 175 -4.02 -1.19 16.13
CA GLN A 175 -3.41 -2.19 15.28
C GLN A 175 -2.29 -1.54 14.46
N VAL A 176 -1.02 -1.80 14.82
CA VAL A 176 0.11 -1.28 14.04
C VAL A 176 0.30 -2.12 12.78
N VAL A 177 -0.11 -1.56 11.64
CA VAL A 177 -0.12 -2.24 10.32
C VAL A 177 1.17 -2.08 9.55
N GLU A 178 2.02 -1.10 9.91
CA GLU A 178 3.29 -0.86 9.23
C GLU A 178 4.27 -0.10 10.13
N THR A 179 5.54 -0.50 10.07
CA THR A 179 6.66 0.25 10.62
C THR A 179 7.70 0.43 9.52
N LEU A 180 8.22 1.64 9.35
CA LEU A 180 9.23 1.93 8.33
C LEU A 180 10.27 2.92 8.85
N VAL A 181 11.47 2.83 8.28
CA VAL A 181 12.56 3.76 8.51
C VAL A 181 12.82 4.52 7.22
N VAL A 182 12.85 5.84 7.29
CA VAL A 182 13.13 6.72 6.16
C VAL A 182 14.34 7.61 6.46
N SER A 183 15.03 8.06 5.42
CA SER A 183 16.09 9.06 5.57
C SER A 183 15.52 10.44 5.90
N ASP A 184 16.37 11.34 6.40
CA ASP A 184 16.01 12.73 6.76
C ASP A 184 15.75 13.62 5.53
N GLU A 185 15.28 13.04 4.41
CA GLU A 185 14.87 13.78 3.20
C GLU A 185 13.39 14.16 3.28
N PRO A 186 13.05 15.47 3.33
CA PRO A 186 11.66 15.92 3.48
C PRO A 186 10.72 15.39 2.38
N GLY A 187 11.23 15.28 1.15
CA GLY A 187 10.46 14.74 0.01
C GLY A 187 10.06 13.28 0.22
N LEU A 188 10.99 12.45 0.70
CA LEU A 188 10.72 11.03 0.99
C LEU A 188 9.72 10.89 2.14
N LEU A 189 9.92 11.64 3.23
CA LEU A 189 9.01 11.61 4.36
C LEU A 189 7.59 12.00 3.94
N LYS A 190 7.43 13.14 3.25
CA LYS A 190 6.13 13.60 2.74
C LYS A 190 5.46 12.55 1.86
N THR A 191 6.21 11.91 1.00
CA THR A 191 5.73 10.85 0.11
C THR A 191 5.22 9.64 0.90
N GLN A 192 5.96 9.20 1.92
CA GLN A 192 5.53 8.09 2.78
C GLN A 192 4.31 8.45 3.63
N LEU A 193 4.23 9.67 4.16
CA LEU A 193 3.06 10.13 4.91
C LEU A 193 1.79 10.09 4.03
N LYS A 194 1.85 10.62 2.80
CA LYS A 194 0.74 10.55 1.85
C LYS A 194 0.38 9.10 1.49
N ARG A 195 1.36 8.24 1.26
CA ARG A 195 1.11 6.83 0.99
C ARG A 195 0.38 6.15 2.16
N LEU A 196 0.78 6.44 3.40
CA LEU A 196 0.14 5.89 4.59
C LEU A 196 -1.28 6.44 4.78
N ALA A 197 -1.48 7.73 4.59
CA ALA A 197 -2.78 8.37 4.74
C ALA A 197 -3.74 8.00 3.60
N ASP A 198 -3.35 8.25 2.35
CA ASP A 198 -4.25 8.12 1.19
C ASP A 198 -4.32 6.67 0.68
N GLY A 199 -3.16 5.99 0.60
CA GLY A 199 -3.05 4.66 0.03
C GLY A 199 -3.36 3.54 1.01
N ARG A 200 -2.81 3.62 2.22
CA ARG A 200 -3.04 2.64 3.30
C ARG A 200 -4.27 2.97 4.14
N GLN A 201 -4.72 4.20 4.11
CA GLN A 201 -5.84 4.70 4.89
C GLN A 201 -5.70 4.37 6.40
N VAL A 202 -4.48 4.54 6.94
CA VAL A 202 -4.27 4.34 8.38
C VAL A 202 -4.90 5.49 9.16
N ASP A 203 -5.46 5.18 10.32
CA ASP A 203 -6.15 6.16 11.17
C ASP A 203 -5.15 7.07 11.90
N LEU A 204 -3.93 6.59 12.16
CA LEU A 204 -2.88 7.33 12.87
C LEU A 204 -1.51 7.06 12.25
N VAL A 205 -0.75 8.11 11.97
CA VAL A 205 0.67 8.00 11.62
C VAL A 205 1.49 8.70 12.68
N VAL A 206 2.43 7.97 13.29
CA VAL A 206 3.38 8.51 14.28
C VAL A 206 4.75 8.61 13.64
N THR A 207 5.34 9.81 13.68
CA THR A 207 6.72 10.04 13.25
C THR A 207 7.63 10.14 14.48
N SER A 208 8.83 9.56 14.40
CA SER A 208 9.87 9.63 15.42
C SER A 208 11.22 9.96 14.80
N GLY A 209 11.97 10.90 15.38
CA GLY A 209 13.25 11.36 14.86
C GLY A 209 13.15 12.61 13.98
N GLY A 210 14.31 13.11 13.54
CA GLY A 210 14.40 14.31 12.68
C GLY A 210 13.85 15.60 13.32
N THR A 211 13.84 15.69 14.65
CA THR A 211 13.31 16.85 15.41
C THR A 211 14.41 17.67 16.09
N GLY A 212 15.67 17.43 15.72
CA GLY A 212 16.83 18.10 16.30
C GLY A 212 17.10 19.49 15.75
N CYS A 213 18.24 20.07 16.16
CA CYS A 213 18.66 21.41 15.74
C CYS A 213 19.51 21.41 14.46
N CYS A 214 19.60 20.29 13.74
CA CYS A 214 20.32 20.22 12.48
C CYS A 214 19.51 20.76 11.32
N ARG A 215 20.17 21.37 10.33
CA ARG A 215 19.50 21.90 9.12
C ARG A 215 18.71 20.88 8.32
N ARG A 216 18.94 19.58 8.56
CA ARG A 216 18.28 18.45 7.87
C ARG A 216 17.14 17.84 8.69
N ASP A 217 16.97 18.25 9.93
CA ASP A 217 15.92 17.77 10.82
C ASP A 217 14.61 18.52 10.53
N LEU A 218 13.96 18.18 9.43
CA LEU A 218 12.77 18.85 8.90
C LEU A 218 11.51 18.01 9.02
N THR A 219 11.48 17.06 9.97
CA THR A 219 10.31 16.19 10.19
C THR A 219 9.03 16.97 10.50
N PRO A 220 9.03 18.00 11.38
CA PRO A 220 7.83 18.79 11.63
C PRO A 220 7.33 19.50 10.36
N GLU A 221 8.22 20.16 9.60
CA GLU A 221 7.88 20.88 8.38
C GLU A 221 7.38 19.94 7.28
N ALA A 222 8.00 18.76 7.11
CA ALA A 222 7.58 17.77 6.14
C ALA A 222 6.21 17.19 6.50
N THR A 223 5.94 16.99 7.79
CA THR A 223 4.65 16.52 8.30
C THR A 223 3.58 17.57 8.06
N MET A 224 3.83 18.83 8.39
CA MET A 224 2.90 19.93 8.13
C MET A 224 2.63 20.12 6.62
N ALA A 225 3.65 20.00 5.77
CA ALA A 225 3.51 20.10 4.32
C ALA A 225 2.74 18.91 3.70
N GLY A 226 2.59 17.81 4.43
CA GLY A 226 1.80 16.64 4.05
C GLY A 226 0.37 16.66 4.58
N SER A 227 0.01 17.60 5.45
CA SER A 227 -1.28 17.67 6.12
C SER A 227 -2.15 18.80 5.52
N ASP A 228 -3.44 18.53 5.35
CA ASP A 228 -4.41 19.56 4.91
C ASP A 228 -4.79 20.52 6.04
N ARG A 229 -4.68 20.08 7.29
CA ARG A 229 -4.99 20.86 8.49
C ARG A 229 -3.93 20.68 9.56
N ASN A 230 -3.55 21.77 10.19
CA ASN A 230 -2.77 21.75 11.42
C ASN A 230 -3.72 21.84 12.63
N ALA A 231 -3.64 20.85 13.54
CA ALA A 231 -4.27 20.91 14.84
C ALA A 231 -3.18 21.15 15.89
N PRO A 232 -2.81 22.40 16.18
CA PRO A 232 -1.84 22.68 17.22
C PRO A 232 -2.34 22.11 18.53
N ARG A 233 -1.48 21.38 19.23
CA ARG A 233 -1.75 20.86 20.57
C ARG A 233 -2.24 22.03 21.41
N SER A 234 -3.45 22.00 21.91
CA SER A 234 -3.81 22.80 23.07
C SER A 234 -2.84 22.35 24.17
N ALA A 235 -1.92 23.22 24.57
CA ALA A 235 -1.08 22.96 25.71
C ALA A 235 -2.06 22.63 26.86
N ALA A 236 -2.09 21.35 27.26
CA ALA A 236 -2.66 21.04 28.56
C ALA A 236 -1.70 21.74 29.52
N ASP A 237 -2.20 22.77 30.15
CA ASP A 237 -1.52 23.37 31.29
C ASP A 237 -1.19 22.29 32.31
N PRO A 238 -0.06 22.43 33.02
CA PRO A 238 0.46 21.44 33.93
C PRO A 238 -0.49 21.10 35.08
#